data_aaaeaabcde2fdfcc6d23c832afb79bd1
#
_entry.id   aaaeaabcde2fdfcc6d23c832afb79bd1
#
_cell.length_a   1.000
_cell.length_b   1.000
_cell.length_c   1.000
_cell.angle_alpha   90.00
_cell.angle_beta   90.00
_cell.angle_gamma   90.00
#
_symmetry.space_group_name_H-M   'P 1'
#
loop_
_entity.id
_entity.type
_entity.pdbx_description
1 polymer ?
#
loop_
_entity_poly.entity_id
_entity_poly.type
_entity_poly.pdbx_seq_one_letter_code
_entity_poly.pdbx_strand_id
1 'polypeptide(L)'
;MRCLPILLALLAACHRDPGATTPRAIPTPSVQVGACATPGKDGVMGGRPRADRADRDLNGDGVPEAIVVDRALCSGEGNCYWNVFIMPAAGTADCARYAGTFEGGALEPLATRGDDNMADVRGYWNLHGDRLLLQAYRFTRGGYRIIEALLCKRAHDDKLDCADEATQ
;
A
#
# COMPACT_ATOMS: atom_id res chain seq x y z
N MET A 1 61.10 -15.03 -44.01
CA MET A 1 60.67 -14.33 -42.80
C MET A 1 59.19 -14.11 -42.88
N ARG A 2 58.38 -14.87 -42.16
CA ARG A 2 56.92 -14.78 -42.15
C ARG A 2 56.47 -14.23 -40.78
N CYS A 3 55.97 -12.99 -40.75
CA CYS A 3 55.34 -12.43 -39.53
C CYS A 3 53.95 -12.96 -39.35
N LEU A 4 53.68 -13.58 -38.21
CA LEU A 4 52.37 -14.04 -37.76
C LEU A 4 51.71 -12.91 -36.96
N PRO A 5 50.47 -12.49 -37.26
CA PRO A 5 49.77 -11.52 -36.42
C PRO A 5 49.13 -12.26 -35.23
N ILE A 6 49.46 -11.81 -34.03
CA ILE A 6 48.82 -12.25 -32.78
C ILE A 6 47.49 -11.53 -32.64
N LEU A 7 46.40 -12.28 -32.72
CA LEU A 7 45.05 -11.81 -32.51
C LEU A 7 44.78 -11.76 -31.00
N LEU A 8 44.77 -10.54 -30.39
CA LEU A 8 44.38 -10.34 -29.00
C LEU A 8 42.85 -10.32 -28.93
N ALA A 9 42.26 -11.42 -28.45
CA ALA A 9 40.84 -11.49 -28.11
C ALA A 9 40.60 -10.80 -26.76
N LEU A 10 40.04 -9.60 -26.77
CA LEU A 10 39.52 -8.90 -25.61
C LEU A 10 38.21 -9.58 -25.17
N LEU A 11 38.29 -10.43 -24.15
CA LEU A 11 37.14 -10.94 -23.42
C LEU A 11 36.54 -9.80 -22.58
N ALA A 12 35.53 -9.11 -23.09
CA ALA A 12 34.70 -8.23 -22.31
C ALA A 12 33.86 -9.10 -21.35
N ALA A 13 34.36 -9.30 -20.15
CA ALA A 13 33.57 -9.88 -19.05
C ALA A 13 32.47 -8.88 -18.66
N CYS A 14 31.26 -9.11 -19.14
CA CYS A 14 30.08 -8.43 -18.59
C CYS A 14 29.93 -8.85 -17.13
N HIS A 15 30.42 -7.99 -16.23
CA HIS A 15 30.05 -8.07 -14.82
C HIS A 15 28.54 -7.85 -14.73
N ARG A 16 27.78 -8.92 -14.59
CA ARG A 16 26.40 -8.85 -14.09
C ARG A 16 26.52 -8.56 -12.60
N ASP A 17 26.16 -7.36 -12.21
CA ASP A 17 25.92 -7.02 -10.81
C ASP A 17 24.82 -7.96 -10.27
N PRO A 18 25.14 -8.86 -9.31
CA PRO A 18 24.13 -9.78 -8.76
C PRO A 18 23.17 -9.13 -7.76
N GLY A 19 23.16 -7.79 -7.67
CA GLY A 19 22.43 -7.03 -6.65
C GLY A 19 21.34 -6.08 -7.15
N ALA A 20 21.09 -5.97 -8.44
CA ALA A 20 19.96 -5.18 -8.92
C ALA A 20 18.65 -5.95 -8.68
N THR A 21 18.11 -5.84 -7.45
CA THR A 21 16.72 -6.22 -7.17
C THR A 21 15.84 -5.34 -8.05
N THR A 22 15.24 -5.95 -9.07
CA THR A 22 14.23 -5.29 -9.90
C THR A 22 13.17 -4.70 -8.96
N PRO A 23 12.88 -3.40 -9.01
CA PRO A 23 11.84 -2.82 -8.17
C PRO A 23 10.56 -3.65 -8.33
N ARG A 24 10.04 -4.18 -7.23
CA ARG A 24 8.78 -4.94 -7.28
C ARG A 24 7.71 -3.98 -7.74
N ALA A 25 7.05 -4.30 -8.86
CA ALA A 25 5.94 -3.49 -9.35
C ALA A 25 4.89 -3.36 -8.24
N ILE A 26 4.46 -2.13 -7.98
CA ILE A 26 3.35 -1.86 -7.05
C ILE A 26 2.11 -2.50 -7.66
N PRO A 27 1.38 -3.36 -6.92
CA PRO A 27 0.16 -3.95 -7.43
C PRO A 27 -0.85 -2.87 -7.77
N THR A 28 -1.42 -2.94 -8.97
CA THR A 28 -2.44 -1.98 -9.40
C THR A 28 -3.82 -2.61 -9.25
N PRO A 29 -4.78 -1.95 -8.59
CA PRO A 29 -6.15 -2.45 -8.49
C PRO A 29 -6.77 -2.66 -9.87
N SER A 30 -7.44 -3.81 -10.07
CA SER A 30 -8.21 -4.08 -11.29
C SER A 30 -9.62 -3.45 -11.26
N VAL A 31 -10.03 -2.94 -10.10
CA VAL A 31 -11.33 -2.30 -9.87
C VAL A 31 -11.13 -0.81 -9.62
N GLN A 32 -11.94 0.02 -10.25
CA GLN A 32 -11.90 1.47 -10.08
C GLN A 32 -12.57 1.87 -8.76
N VAL A 33 -12.07 2.96 -8.15
CA VAL A 33 -12.69 3.57 -6.98
C VAL A 33 -14.14 3.94 -7.28
N GLY A 34 -15.05 3.57 -6.38
CA GLY A 34 -16.49 3.75 -6.52
C GLY A 34 -17.23 2.62 -7.27
N ALA A 35 -16.51 1.73 -7.96
CA ALA A 35 -17.12 0.59 -8.63
C ALA A 35 -17.55 -0.51 -7.65
N CYS A 36 -18.61 -1.23 -8.01
CA CYS A 36 -19.03 -2.43 -7.28
C CYS A 36 -17.94 -3.50 -7.30
N ALA A 37 -17.68 -4.07 -6.13
CA ALA A 37 -16.72 -5.14 -5.99
C ALA A 37 -17.05 -6.01 -4.77
N THR A 38 -16.74 -7.30 -4.84
CA THR A 38 -16.92 -8.23 -3.72
C THR A 38 -15.64 -8.28 -2.88
N PRO A 39 -15.67 -7.85 -1.60
CA PRO A 39 -14.50 -7.86 -0.74
C PRO A 39 -13.81 -9.23 -0.69
N GLY A 40 -12.50 -9.27 -0.95
CA GLY A 40 -11.67 -10.46 -0.91
C GLY A 40 -11.87 -11.47 -2.06
N LYS A 41 -12.75 -11.17 -3.02
CA LYS A 41 -13.02 -12.05 -4.17
C LYS A 41 -12.61 -11.43 -5.50
N ASP A 42 -12.94 -10.17 -5.71
CA ASP A 42 -12.63 -9.49 -6.96
C ASP A 42 -11.16 -9.06 -6.98
N GLY A 43 -10.58 -8.99 -8.15
CA GLY A 43 -9.15 -8.81 -8.41
C GLY A 43 -8.57 -7.45 -8.01
N VAL A 44 -8.91 -6.97 -6.83
CA VAL A 44 -8.33 -5.78 -6.24
C VAL A 44 -7.08 -6.19 -5.49
N MET A 45 -5.92 -5.67 -5.86
CA MET A 45 -4.64 -5.90 -5.17
C MET A 45 -4.37 -7.37 -4.81
N GLY A 46 -4.69 -8.28 -5.73
CA GLY A 46 -4.44 -9.71 -5.56
C GLY A 46 -5.67 -10.59 -5.39
N GLY A 47 -6.74 -10.11 -4.72
CA GLY A 47 -8.08 -10.74 -4.67
C GLY A 47 -8.14 -12.25 -4.43
N ARG A 48 -7.35 -12.76 -3.47
CA ARG A 48 -7.25 -14.20 -3.23
C ARG A 48 -8.28 -14.71 -2.21
N PRO A 49 -8.72 -15.97 -2.31
CA PRO A 49 -9.72 -16.56 -1.39
C PRO A 49 -9.30 -16.60 0.09
N ARG A 50 -8.01 -16.46 0.39
CA ARG A 50 -7.46 -16.46 1.76
C ARG A 50 -7.04 -15.06 2.22
N ALA A 51 -7.69 -14.04 1.71
CA ALA A 51 -7.46 -12.68 2.18
C ALA A 51 -7.92 -12.54 3.64
N ASP A 52 -7.08 -11.97 4.49
CA ASP A 52 -7.48 -11.59 5.84
C ASP A 52 -8.38 -10.36 5.77
N ARG A 53 -9.31 -10.26 6.71
CA ARG A 53 -10.29 -9.19 6.78
C ARG A 53 -10.31 -8.55 8.16
N ALA A 54 -10.32 -7.22 8.19
CA ALA A 54 -10.44 -6.41 9.39
C ALA A 54 -11.56 -5.39 9.16
N ASP A 55 -12.73 -5.64 9.69
CA ASP A 55 -13.86 -4.73 9.53
C ASP A 55 -13.79 -3.61 10.55
N ARG A 56 -14.09 -2.38 10.13
CA ARG A 56 -14.11 -1.18 10.96
C ARG A 56 -15.22 -0.25 10.52
N ASP A 57 -16.01 0.19 11.46
CA ASP A 57 -16.98 1.26 11.24
C ASP A 57 -16.20 2.60 11.19
N LEU A 58 -15.89 3.05 9.98
CA LEU A 58 -15.07 4.24 9.75
C LEU A 58 -15.90 5.53 9.74
N ASN A 59 -17.21 5.45 9.50
CA ASN A 59 -18.10 6.61 9.43
C ASN A 59 -19.02 6.75 10.64
N GLY A 60 -19.16 5.72 11.46
CA GLY A 60 -20.00 5.71 12.66
C GLY A 60 -21.47 5.42 12.38
N ASP A 61 -21.81 4.80 11.23
CA ASP A 61 -23.19 4.48 10.85
C ASP A 61 -23.66 3.10 11.37
N GLY A 62 -22.78 2.35 12.02
CA GLY A 62 -23.04 1.02 12.53
C GLY A 62 -22.86 -0.12 11.52
N VAL A 63 -22.49 0.19 10.27
CA VAL A 63 -22.15 -0.79 9.23
C VAL A 63 -20.65 -0.77 9.00
N PRO A 64 -19.91 -1.80 9.45
CA PRO A 64 -18.46 -1.80 9.30
C PRO A 64 -18.02 -1.88 7.83
N GLU A 65 -17.09 -1.02 7.43
CA GLU A 65 -16.37 -1.13 6.17
C GLU A 65 -15.49 -2.38 6.18
N ALA A 66 -15.42 -3.06 5.04
CA ALA A 66 -14.52 -4.19 4.87
C ALA A 66 -13.11 -3.71 4.48
N ILE A 67 -12.12 -4.09 5.27
CA ILE A 67 -10.70 -3.84 4.99
C ILE A 67 -10.04 -5.20 4.75
N VAL A 68 -9.61 -5.45 3.52
CA VAL A 68 -9.14 -6.77 3.08
C VAL A 68 -7.71 -6.72 2.60
N VAL A 69 -6.88 -7.64 3.09
CA VAL A 69 -5.48 -7.79 2.69
C VAL A 69 -5.20 -9.17 2.12
N ASP A 70 -4.45 -9.23 1.02
CA ASP A 70 -3.81 -10.47 0.57
C ASP A 70 -2.40 -10.57 1.16
N ARG A 71 -2.22 -11.46 2.12
CA ARG A 71 -0.93 -11.68 2.81
C ARG A 71 0.20 -12.03 1.84
N ALA A 72 -0.10 -12.58 0.66
CA ALA A 72 0.93 -12.88 -0.34
C ALA A 72 1.56 -11.63 -0.96
N LEU A 73 0.92 -10.47 -0.82
CA LEU A 73 1.43 -9.19 -1.29
C LEU A 73 2.18 -8.40 -0.20
N CYS A 74 2.20 -8.89 1.04
CA CYS A 74 2.94 -8.25 2.12
C CYS A 74 4.45 -8.38 1.90
N SER A 75 5.21 -7.36 2.31
CA SER A 75 6.68 -7.40 2.29
C SER A 75 7.24 -8.20 3.48
N GLY A 76 8.54 -8.49 3.44
CA GLY A 76 9.26 -9.11 4.56
C GLY A 76 9.27 -8.27 5.83
N GLU A 77 9.11 -6.93 5.70
CA GLU A 77 9.00 -5.98 6.80
C GLU A 77 7.57 -5.90 7.37
N GLY A 78 6.65 -6.73 6.88
CA GLY A 78 5.27 -6.76 7.32
C GLY A 78 4.36 -5.70 6.70
N ASN A 79 4.84 -4.92 5.75
CA ASN A 79 4.01 -3.96 5.03
C ASN A 79 3.06 -4.67 4.08
N CYS A 80 1.82 -4.24 4.06
CA CYS A 80 0.76 -4.83 3.26
C CYS A 80 -0.04 -3.76 2.53
N TYR A 81 -0.84 -4.19 1.54
CA TYR A 81 -1.83 -3.38 0.84
C TYR A 81 -3.22 -3.79 1.31
N TRP A 82 -3.97 -2.86 1.87
CA TRP A 82 -5.27 -3.06 2.50
C TRP A 82 -6.37 -2.44 1.66
N ASN A 83 -7.10 -3.27 0.94
CA ASN A 83 -8.22 -2.83 0.10
C ASN A 83 -9.43 -2.49 0.96
N VAL A 84 -10.01 -1.32 0.73
CA VAL A 84 -11.13 -0.79 1.51
C VAL A 84 -12.39 -0.83 0.68
N PHE A 85 -13.48 -1.28 1.29
CA PHE A 85 -14.80 -1.36 0.65
C PHE A 85 -15.84 -0.74 1.56
N ILE A 86 -16.57 0.23 1.04
CA ILE A 86 -17.76 0.77 1.70
C ILE A 86 -18.86 -0.27 1.57
N MET A 87 -19.36 -0.73 2.70
CA MET A 87 -20.41 -1.73 2.74
C MET A 87 -21.79 -1.06 2.66
N PRO A 88 -22.73 -1.63 1.90
CA PRO A 88 -24.09 -1.11 1.84
C PRO A 88 -24.82 -1.36 3.17
N ALA A 89 -25.79 -0.51 3.48
CA ALA A 89 -26.67 -0.74 4.60
C ALA A 89 -27.38 -2.09 4.47
N ALA A 90 -27.62 -2.75 5.60
CA ALA A 90 -28.27 -4.05 5.62
C ALA A 90 -29.68 -3.98 4.97
N GLY A 91 -29.96 -4.94 4.09
CA GLY A 91 -31.27 -5.04 3.40
C GLY A 91 -31.43 -4.15 2.16
N THR A 92 -30.40 -3.40 1.76
CA THR A 92 -30.40 -2.71 0.46
C THR A 92 -29.97 -3.66 -0.66
N ALA A 93 -30.38 -3.36 -1.90
CA ALA A 93 -29.93 -4.07 -3.08
C ALA A 93 -28.56 -3.56 -3.59
N ASP A 94 -27.93 -2.66 -2.85
CA ASP A 94 -26.67 -2.06 -3.22
C ASP A 94 -25.50 -3.04 -3.06
N CYS A 95 -24.44 -2.79 -3.80
CA CYS A 95 -23.20 -3.56 -3.73
C CYS A 95 -22.16 -2.87 -2.83
N ALA A 96 -21.21 -3.64 -2.28
CA ALA A 96 -20.01 -3.05 -1.71
C ALA A 96 -19.22 -2.29 -2.79
N ARG A 97 -18.70 -1.11 -2.46
CA ARG A 97 -17.95 -0.25 -3.39
C ARG A 97 -16.50 -0.17 -2.98
N TYR A 98 -15.59 -0.42 -3.91
CA TYR A 98 -14.16 -0.25 -3.66
C TYR A 98 -13.84 1.23 -3.40
N ALA A 99 -13.21 1.51 -2.26
CA ALA A 99 -12.91 2.88 -1.82
C ALA A 99 -11.42 3.24 -1.90
N GLY A 100 -10.57 2.34 -2.34
CA GLY A 100 -9.13 2.56 -2.42
C GLY A 100 -8.32 1.56 -1.62
N THR A 101 -7.02 1.83 -1.50
CA THR A 101 -6.08 0.96 -0.79
C THR A 101 -5.29 1.79 0.21
N PHE A 102 -5.18 1.29 1.44
CA PHE A 102 -4.20 1.78 2.41
C PHE A 102 -2.92 0.95 2.31
N GLU A 103 -1.80 1.54 2.62
CA GLU A 103 -0.49 0.91 2.61
C GLU A 103 0.12 0.97 4.01
N GLY A 104 0.66 -0.15 4.49
CA GLY A 104 1.34 -0.19 5.77
C GLY A 104 1.35 -1.54 6.45
N GLY A 105 2.22 -1.68 7.44
CA GLY A 105 2.24 -2.79 8.38
C GLY A 105 1.20 -2.65 9.49
N ALA A 106 0.76 -1.40 9.75
CA ALA A 106 -0.31 -1.06 10.68
C ALA A 106 -1.16 0.08 10.12
N LEU A 107 -2.42 0.13 10.52
CA LEU A 107 -3.40 1.16 10.18
C LEU A 107 -4.00 1.74 11.45
N GLU A 108 -4.18 3.05 11.48
CA GLU A 108 -4.76 3.78 12.61
C GLU A 108 -5.86 4.75 12.10
N PRO A 109 -7.13 4.55 12.49
CA PRO A 109 -8.15 5.57 12.26
C PRO A 109 -7.86 6.82 13.09
N LEU A 110 -7.97 8.00 12.45
CA LEU A 110 -7.76 9.29 13.08
C LEU A 110 -9.09 9.92 13.55
N ALA A 111 -8.99 10.90 14.44
CA ALA A 111 -10.15 11.69 14.88
C ALA A 111 -10.68 12.63 13.78
N THR A 112 -9.83 13.01 12.82
CA THR A 112 -10.21 13.83 11.67
C THR A 112 -11.05 13.04 10.68
N ARG A 113 -11.89 13.73 9.91
CA ARG A 113 -12.90 13.12 9.03
C ARG A 113 -12.86 13.76 7.65
N GLY A 114 -13.11 12.92 6.62
CA GLY A 114 -13.35 13.34 5.24
C GLY A 114 -14.83 13.44 4.89
N ASP A 115 -15.14 13.28 3.61
CA ASP A 115 -16.52 13.25 3.12
C ASP A 115 -17.27 12.05 3.76
N ASP A 116 -18.61 12.10 3.76
CA ASP A 116 -19.49 11.05 4.32
C ASP A 116 -19.15 10.67 5.78
N ASN A 117 -18.56 11.60 6.54
CA ASN A 117 -18.11 11.40 7.92
C ASN A 117 -17.06 10.26 8.08
N MET A 118 -16.42 9.85 7.01
CA MET A 118 -15.40 8.79 7.02
C MET A 118 -14.15 9.23 7.77
N ALA A 119 -13.68 8.42 8.72
CA ALA A 119 -12.44 8.69 9.44
C ALA A 119 -11.25 8.78 8.48
N ASP A 120 -10.37 9.76 8.68
CA ASP A 120 -9.06 9.70 8.07
C ASP A 120 -8.30 8.50 8.65
N VAL A 121 -7.41 7.91 7.86
CA VAL A 121 -6.63 6.73 8.28
C VAL A 121 -5.16 7.01 8.07
N ARG A 122 -4.35 6.65 9.06
CA ARG A 122 -2.88 6.67 8.94
C ARG A 122 -2.35 5.27 8.70
N GLY A 123 -1.53 5.11 7.67
CA GLY A 123 -0.76 3.91 7.39
C GLY A 123 0.70 4.09 7.83
N TYR A 124 1.28 3.03 8.39
CA TYR A 124 2.66 2.98 8.85
C TYR A 124 3.44 1.99 7.98
N TRP A 125 4.20 2.49 7.02
CA TRP A 125 5.01 1.68 6.14
C TRP A 125 6.43 1.58 6.68
N ASN A 126 6.84 0.38 7.08
CA ASN A 126 8.19 0.14 7.59
C ASN A 126 9.23 0.22 6.47
N LEU A 127 10.27 0.98 6.68
CA LEU A 127 11.43 1.09 5.81
C LEU A 127 12.66 0.47 6.51
N HIS A 128 13.71 0.23 5.75
CA HIS A 128 14.95 -0.30 6.32
C HIS A 128 15.58 0.70 7.31
N GLY A 129 16.15 0.22 8.43
CA GLY A 129 16.94 1.03 9.36
C GLY A 129 16.14 2.01 10.19
N ASP A 130 15.17 1.56 10.97
CA ASP A 130 14.36 2.36 11.90
C ASP A 130 13.59 3.53 11.27
N ARG A 131 13.41 3.50 9.94
CA ARG A 131 12.65 4.50 9.22
C ARG A 131 11.22 4.01 8.96
N LEU A 132 10.31 4.98 8.91
CA LEU A 132 8.90 4.78 8.62
C LEU A 132 8.45 5.81 7.58
N LEU A 133 7.64 5.41 6.64
CA LEU A 133 6.81 6.32 5.86
C LEU A 133 5.42 6.32 6.46
N LEU A 134 4.98 7.48 6.95
CA LEU A 134 3.62 7.69 7.43
C LEU A 134 2.81 8.30 6.30
N GLN A 135 1.67 7.69 5.98
CA GLN A 135 0.75 8.18 4.96
C GLN A 135 -0.61 8.42 5.60
N ALA A 136 -1.12 9.64 5.53
CA ALA A 136 -2.49 9.94 5.94
C ALA A 136 -3.41 9.91 4.73
N TYR A 137 -4.52 9.21 4.88
CA TYR A 137 -5.54 9.03 3.85
C TYR A 137 -6.81 9.72 4.29
N ARG A 138 -7.42 10.49 3.39
CA ARG A 138 -8.74 11.11 3.57
C ARG A 138 -9.72 10.59 2.55
N PHE A 139 -10.94 10.31 3.02
CA PHE A 139 -12.03 9.96 2.12
C PHE A 139 -12.56 11.22 1.43
N THR A 140 -12.54 11.22 0.10
CA THR A 140 -13.03 12.33 -0.71
C THR A 140 -13.52 11.83 -2.07
N ARG A 141 -14.64 12.35 -2.54
CA ARG A 141 -15.23 11.98 -3.83
C ARG A 141 -15.40 10.47 -4.02
N GLY A 142 -15.87 9.78 -2.97
CA GLY A 142 -16.18 8.36 -3.00
C GLY A 142 -14.99 7.40 -2.84
N GLY A 143 -13.81 7.90 -2.43
CA GLY A 143 -12.65 7.05 -2.15
C GLY A 143 -11.56 7.72 -1.33
N TYR A 144 -10.68 6.89 -0.77
CA TYR A 144 -9.53 7.35 -0.01
C TYR A 144 -8.40 7.83 -0.91
N ARG A 145 -7.77 8.93 -0.53
CA ARG A 145 -6.59 9.51 -1.20
C ARG A 145 -5.56 9.94 -0.16
N ILE A 146 -4.30 9.79 -0.50
CA ILE A 146 -3.20 10.30 0.33
C ILE A 146 -3.28 11.83 0.35
N ILE A 147 -3.29 12.39 1.57
CA ILE A 147 -3.28 13.83 1.82
C ILE A 147 -1.98 14.29 2.46
N GLU A 148 -1.21 13.37 3.03
CA GLU A 148 0.06 13.65 3.68
C GLU A 148 0.95 12.42 3.57
N ALA A 149 2.25 12.63 3.37
CA ALA A 149 3.28 11.61 3.44
C ALA A 149 4.50 12.18 4.16
N LEU A 150 4.90 11.53 5.28
CA LEU A 150 6.01 11.96 6.13
C LEU A 150 7.04 10.86 6.22
N LEU A 151 8.29 11.17 5.94
CA LEU A 151 9.39 10.27 6.22
C LEU A 151 9.86 10.47 7.67
N CYS A 152 9.72 9.44 8.48
CA CYS A 152 10.06 9.48 9.89
C CYS A 152 11.22 8.55 10.21
N LYS A 153 11.97 8.91 11.26
CA LYS A 153 12.95 8.05 11.90
C LYS A 153 12.52 7.80 13.34
N ARG A 154 12.60 6.54 13.79
CA ARG A 154 12.35 6.19 15.18
C ARG A 154 13.56 6.58 16.04
N ALA A 155 13.36 7.42 17.05
CA ALA A 155 14.36 7.76 18.05
C ALA A 155 14.46 6.67 19.13
N HIS A 156 15.48 6.74 19.99
CA HIS A 156 15.71 5.74 21.05
C HIS A 156 14.60 5.68 22.13
N ASP A 157 13.79 6.73 22.23
CA ASP A 157 12.66 6.84 23.17
C ASP A 157 11.30 6.49 22.48
N ASP A 158 11.32 5.75 21.38
CA ASP A 158 10.19 5.39 20.53
C ASP A 158 9.42 6.57 19.93
N LYS A 159 9.90 7.79 20.08
CA LYS A 159 9.35 8.93 19.38
C LYS A 159 9.71 8.91 17.91
N LEU A 160 8.85 9.49 17.10
CA LEU A 160 9.08 9.66 15.67
C LEU A 160 9.56 11.08 15.39
N ASP A 161 10.69 11.18 14.73
CA ASP A 161 11.21 12.41 14.14
C ASP A 161 10.88 12.38 12.65
N CYS A 162 9.96 13.25 12.21
CA CYS A 162 9.39 13.24 10.88
C CYS A 162 9.74 14.51 10.10
N ALA A 163 10.03 14.35 8.82
CA ALA A 163 10.17 15.44 7.86
C ALA A 163 9.21 15.22 6.68
N ASP A 164 8.74 16.33 6.11
CA ASP A 164 7.93 16.27 4.88
C ASP A 164 8.77 15.69 3.74
N GLU A 165 8.22 14.72 3.00
CA GLU A 165 8.89 14.10 1.85
C GLU A 165 9.22 15.14 0.75
N ALA A 166 8.47 16.25 0.70
CA ALA A 166 8.66 17.35 -0.26
C ALA A 166 9.91 18.22 0.00
N THR A 167 10.63 18.03 1.11
CA THR A 167 11.77 18.88 1.52
C THR A 167 13.12 18.19 1.35
N GLN A 168 13.18 17.01 0.76
CA GLN A 168 14.38 16.26 0.41
C GLN A 168 14.50 16.11 -1.11
#